data_5b49376590d80d49a75c2906a468287c
#
_entry.id   5b49376590d80d49a75c2906a468287c
#
_cell.length_a   1.000
_cell.length_b   1.000
_cell.length_c   1.000
_cell.angle_alpha   90.00
_cell.angle_beta   90.00
_cell.angle_gamma   90.00
#
_symmetry.space_group_name_H-M   'P 1'
#
loop_
_entity.id
_entity.type
_entity.pdbx_description
1 polymer ?
#
loop_
_entity_poly.entity_id
_entity_poly.type
_entity_poly.pdbx_seq_one_letter_code
_entity_poly.pdbx_strand_id
1 'polypeptide(L)'
;EPIMANVIRKDLVIVGGGPAGLSAGIYATRALLDTVILEKEAVGGQTILTTEIDNYPGMPHTDGFTIADTMQKQAEDLGAQVVMGNVVALKYDDATGLFEVVTPEVTYEARSVIVSGGATPRHAGFEGEERFTGHGVSYCATCDGMFYRGKQVFVIGGGNTAVEESQFLARFADKVTLIVRKDHLRANATAIKQFEENPKTEIRYLTSI
;
A
#
# COMPACT_ATOMS: atom_id res chain seq x y z
N GLU A 1 19.39 -27.63 -24.39
CA GLU A 1 18.50 -28.39 -23.51
C GLU A 1 17.50 -27.41 -22.88
N PRO A 2 16.17 -27.66 -22.94
CA PRO A 2 15.24 -26.83 -22.24
C PRO A 2 15.51 -26.95 -20.73
N ILE A 3 15.82 -25.85 -20.08
CA ILE A 3 15.90 -25.80 -18.63
C ILE A 3 14.49 -26.16 -18.15
N MET A 4 14.32 -27.33 -17.54
CA MET A 4 13.07 -27.73 -16.94
C MET A 4 12.71 -26.65 -15.89
N ALA A 5 11.65 -25.93 -16.12
CA ALA A 5 11.17 -24.95 -15.16
C ALA A 5 10.97 -25.67 -13.82
N ASN A 6 11.60 -25.16 -12.76
CA ASN A 6 11.41 -25.71 -11.44
C ASN A 6 9.95 -25.45 -11.04
N VAL A 7 9.16 -26.51 -10.92
CA VAL A 7 7.73 -26.42 -10.57
C VAL A 7 7.54 -26.86 -9.13
N ILE A 8 6.96 -26.00 -8.33
CA ILE A 8 6.66 -26.24 -6.92
C ILE A 8 5.12 -26.23 -6.74
N ARG A 9 4.58 -27.27 -6.13
CA ARG A 9 3.14 -27.34 -5.82
C ARG A 9 2.85 -26.77 -4.46
N LYS A 10 1.74 -26.02 -4.36
CA LYS A 10 1.21 -25.40 -3.14
C LYS A 10 -0.32 -25.53 -3.08
N ASP A 11 -0.86 -25.51 -1.88
CA ASP A 11 -2.32 -25.34 -1.72
C ASP A 11 -2.72 -23.91 -2.02
N LEU A 12 -1.90 -22.94 -1.56
CA LEU A 12 -2.14 -21.52 -1.71
C LEU A 12 -0.84 -20.77 -2.04
N VAL A 13 -0.90 -19.93 -3.06
CA VAL A 13 0.11 -18.91 -3.33
C VAL A 13 -0.48 -17.53 -3.03
N ILE A 14 0.22 -16.74 -2.24
CA ILE A 14 -0.15 -15.36 -1.93
C ILE A 14 0.84 -14.43 -2.66
N VAL A 15 0.34 -13.56 -3.51
CA VAL A 15 1.15 -12.61 -4.27
C VAL A 15 1.12 -11.26 -3.57
N GLY A 16 2.25 -10.88 -2.98
CA GLY A 16 2.46 -9.67 -2.19
C GLY A 16 2.59 -9.95 -0.68
N GLY A 17 3.73 -9.54 -0.12
CA GLY A 17 4.11 -9.72 1.28
C GLY A 17 3.84 -8.50 2.16
N GLY A 18 2.90 -7.64 1.79
CA GLY A 18 2.40 -6.58 2.65
C GLY A 18 1.48 -7.09 3.77
N PRO A 19 0.92 -6.20 4.62
CA PRO A 19 0.06 -6.60 5.74
C PRO A 19 -1.11 -7.50 5.35
N ALA A 20 -1.69 -7.28 4.17
CA ALA A 20 -2.79 -8.10 3.66
C ALA A 20 -2.35 -9.55 3.36
N GLY A 21 -1.21 -9.70 2.66
CA GLY A 21 -0.66 -11.02 2.33
C GLY A 21 -0.15 -11.76 3.56
N LEU A 22 0.51 -11.08 4.48
CA LEU A 22 0.97 -11.66 5.74
C LEU A 22 -0.21 -12.12 6.60
N SER A 23 -1.26 -11.29 6.71
CA SER A 23 -2.50 -11.68 7.41
C SER A 23 -3.16 -12.91 6.77
N ALA A 24 -3.25 -12.94 5.44
CA ALA A 24 -3.79 -14.10 4.74
C ALA A 24 -2.95 -15.36 4.99
N GLY A 25 -1.62 -15.23 4.99
CA GLY A 25 -0.69 -16.33 5.28
C GLY A 25 -0.88 -16.90 6.70
N ILE A 26 -1.05 -16.05 7.71
CA ILE A 26 -1.35 -16.46 9.08
C ILE A 26 -2.62 -17.33 9.13
N TYR A 27 -3.69 -16.90 8.50
CA TYR A 27 -4.94 -17.66 8.49
C TYR A 27 -4.87 -18.93 7.64
N ALA A 28 -4.17 -18.89 6.51
CA ALA A 28 -4.00 -20.05 5.64
C ALA A 28 -3.23 -21.19 6.34
N THR A 29 -2.15 -20.86 7.03
CA THR A 29 -1.35 -21.83 7.76
C THR A 29 -2.09 -22.38 8.98
N ARG A 30 -2.89 -21.56 9.66
CA ARG A 30 -3.82 -22.04 10.71
C ARG A 30 -4.87 -23.01 10.17
N ALA A 31 -5.24 -22.90 8.90
CA ALA A 31 -6.09 -23.86 8.20
C ALA A 31 -5.32 -25.07 7.62
N LEU A 32 -4.03 -25.20 7.97
CA LEU A 32 -3.14 -26.28 7.53
C LEU A 32 -2.92 -26.33 6.00
N LEU A 33 -3.04 -25.20 5.31
CA LEU A 33 -2.71 -25.09 3.90
C LEU A 33 -1.20 -24.92 3.71
N ASP A 34 -0.62 -25.68 2.78
CA ASP A 34 0.76 -25.47 2.35
C ASP A 34 0.82 -24.15 1.56
N THR A 35 1.37 -23.12 2.21
CA THR A 35 1.25 -21.73 1.78
C THR A 35 2.61 -21.09 1.54
N VAL A 36 2.76 -20.42 0.38
CA VAL A 36 3.88 -19.52 0.09
C VAL A 36 3.38 -18.10 -0.15
N ILE A 37 4.09 -17.13 0.40
CA ILE A 37 3.90 -15.70 0.18
C ILE A 37 5.08 -15.22 -0.69
N LEU A 38 4.80 -14.65 -1.85
CA LEU A 38 5.80 -14.13 -2.77
C LEU A 38 5.84 -12.61 -2.69
N GLU A 39 7.02 -12.05 -2.37
CA GLU A 39 7.25 -10.61 -2.32
C GLU A 39 8.37 -10.21 -3.27
N LYS A 40 8.17 -9.16 -4.06
CA LYS A 40 9.15 -8.73 -5.08
C LYS A 40 10.21 -7.76 -4.57
N GLU A 41 9.93 -6.98 -3.52
CA GLU A 41 10.82 -5.90 -3.05
C GLU A 41 11.18 -6.09 -1.58
N ALA A 42 10.30 -5.66 -0.68
CA ALA A 42 10.52 -5.76 0.75
C ALA A 42 9.24 -6.21 1.47
N VAL A 43 9.38 -7.19 2.34
CA VAL A 43 8.26 -7.67 3.16
C VAL A 43 7.72 -6.54 4.02
N GLY A 44 6.39 -6.38 4.03
CA GLY A 44 5.70 -5.29 4.70
C GLY A 44 5.16 -4.22 3.74
N GLY A 45 5.59 -4.22 2.46
CA GLY A 45 5.10 -3.30 1.43
C GLY A 45 5.24 -1.85 1.86
N GLN A 46 4.26 -1.01 1.54
CA GLN A 46 4.31 0.42 1.87
C GLN A 46 4.30 0.73 3.37
N THR A 47 3.86 -0.19 4.21
CA THR A 47 3.79 0.02 5.67
C THR A 47 5.17 0.33 6.26
N ILE A 48 6.24 -0.32 5.75
CA ILE A 48 7.59 -0.12 6.26
C ILE A 48 8.13 1.31 6.06
N LEU A 49 7.51 2.11 5.20
CA LEU A 49 7.90 3.50 4.95
C LEU A 49 7.42 4.46 6.04
N THR A 50 6.53 4.02 6.91
CA THR A 50 5.95 4.85 7.97
C THR A 50 6.79 4.74 9.24
N THR A 51 7.36 5.85 9.66
CA THR A 51 8.32 5.90 10.79
C THR A 51 7.65 5.93 12.16
N GLU A 52 6.36 6.29 12.23
CA GLU A 52 5.62 6.36 13.49
C GLU A 52 4.14 6.00 13.25
N ILE A 53 3.64 5.03 14.00
CA ILE A 53 2.27 4.53 13.91
C ILE A 53 1.66 4.46 15.30
N ASP A 54 0.63 5.28 15.54
CA ASP A 54 -0.11 5.33 16.81
C ASP A 54 -1.51 4.71 16.73
N ASN A 55 -1.96 4.38 15.53
CA ASN A 55 -3.34 3.97 15.24
C ASN A 55 -3.48 2.47 14.92
N TYR A 56 -2.47 1.65 15.18
CA TYR A 56 -2.57 0.21 15.02
C TYR A 56 -2.96 -0.44 16.36
N PRO A 57 -4.17 -1.05 16.46
CA PRO A 57 -4.64 -1.62 17.72
C PRO A 57 -3.72 -2.71 18.24
N GLY A 58 -3.34 -2.62 19.51
CA GLY A 58 -2.45 -3.58 20.15
C GLY A 58 -0.95 -3.26 20.06
N MET A 59 -0.55 -2.30 19.24
CA MET A 59 0.85 -1.86 19.12
C MET A 59 0.93 -0.33 19.11
N PRO A 60 0.75 0.34 20.27
CA PRO A 60 0.88 1.79 20.36
C PRO A 60 2.35 2.21 20.23
N HIS A 61 2.60 3.39 19.68
CA HIS A 61 3.92 3.99 19.54
C HIS A 61 4.93 3.06 18.84
N THR A 62 4.56 2.58 17.67
CA THR A 62 5.36 1.69 16.85
C THR A 62 5.71 2.32 15.50
N ASP A 63 6.40 1.60 14.68
CA ASP A 63 6.73 1.96 13.30
C ASP A 63 6.29 0.85 12.33
N GLY A 64 6.29 1.17 11.04
CA GLY A 64 5.82 0.24 10.02
C GLY A 64 6.71 -0.97 9.84
N PHE A 65 8.02 -0.83 10.04
CA PHE A 65 8.96 -1.95 9.97
C PHE A 65 8.69 -2.95 11.10
N THR A 66 8.53 -2.47 12.32
CA THR A 66 8.23 -3.30 13.50
C THR A 66 6.92 -4.08 13.34
N ILE A 67 5.86 -3.43 12.80
CA ILE A 67 4.60 -4.12 12.49
C ILE A 67 4.82 -5.22 11.46
N ALA A 68 5.46 -4.90 10.34
CA ALA A 68 5.69 -5.83 9.24
C ALA A 68 6.55 -7.03 9.68
N ASP A 69 7.64 -6.78 10.39
CA ASP A 69 8.54 -7.82 10.93
C ASP A 69 7.78 -8.74 11.91
N THR A 70 6.95 -8.17 12.77
CA THR A 70 6.12 -8.94 13.71
C THR A 70 5.14 -9.84 12.97
N MET A 71 4.46 -9.31 11.95
CA MET A 71 3.51 -10.08 11.14
C MET A 71 4.21 -11.17 10.33
N GLN A 72 5.38 -10.88 9.76
CA GLN A 72 6.18 -11.87 9.02
C GLN A 72 6.58 -13.02 9.93
N LYS A 73 7.19 -12.73 11.08
CA LYS A 73 7.59 -13.75 12.05
C LYS A 73 6.41 -14.61 12.50
N GLN A 74 5.27 -13.98 12.77
CA GLN A 74 4.06 -14.72 13.13
C GLN A 74 3.59 -15.65 12.01
N ALA A 75 3.64 -15.23 10.75
CA ALA A 75 3.28 -16.07 9.62
C ALA A 75 4.25 -17.24 9.45
N GLU A 76 5.55 -16.99 9.56
CA GLU A 76 6.62 -18.01 9.44
C GLU A 76 6.58 -19.01 10.60
N ASP A 77 6.37 -18.56 11.83
CA ASP A 77 6.23 -19.41 13.03
C ASP A 77 5.03 -20.38 12.92
N LEU A 78 4.00 -19.98 12.17
CA LEU A 78 2.84 -20.83 11.87
C LEU A 78 3.04 -21.72 10.64
N GLY A 79 4.17 -21.59 9.93
CA GLY A 79 4.57 -22.44 8.82
C GLY A 79 4.39 -21.85 7.42
N ALA A 80 4.05 -20.54 7.28
CA ALA A 80 4.05 -19.89 5.98
C ALA A 80 5.50 -19.75 5.46
N GLN A 81 5.70 -19.99 4.18
CA GLN A 81 6.96 -19.70 3.51
C GLN A 81 6.88 -18.29 2.94
N VAL A 82 7.76 -17.39 3.37
CA VAL A 82 7.90 -16.06 2.79
C VAL A 82 9.13 -16.06 1.89
N VAL A 83 8.93 -15.86 0.60
CA VAL A 83 9.97 -16.00 -0.42
C VAL A 83 10.06 -14.74 -1.27
N MET A 84 11.28 -14.27 -1.49
CA MET A 84 11.52 -13.20 -2.46
C MET A 84 11.29 -13.75 -3.87
N GLY A 85 10.32 -13.19 -4.58
CA GLY A 85 9.95 -13.63 -5.91
C GLY A 85 9.05 -12.63 -6.62
N ASN A 86 9.48 -12.20 -7.81
CA ASN A 86 8.70 -11.31 -8.64
C ASN A 86 7.74 -12.11 -9.53
N VAL A 87 6.44 -12.07 -9.22
CA VAL A 87 5.42 -12.71 -10.05
C VAL A 87 5.24 -11.93 -11.34
N VAL A 88 5.56 -12.56 -12.46
CA VAL A 88 5.49 -11.97 -13.80
C VAL A 88 4.27 -12.44 -14.59
N ALA A 89 3.66 -13.56 -14.21
CA ALA A 89 2.44 -14.04 -14.83
C ALA A 89 1.61 -14.88 -13.86
N LEU A 90 0.30 -14.80 -14.02
CA LEU A 90 -0.69 -15.65 -13.37
C LEU A 90 -1.59 -16.23 -14.46
N LYS A 91 -1.70 -17.54 -14.52
CA LYS A 91 -2.54 -18.26 -15.47
C LYS A 91 -3.41 -19.28 -14.73
N TYR A 92 -4.51 -19.65 -15.34
CA TYR A 92 -5.33 -20.78 -14.91
C TYR A 92 -5.31 -21.83 -15.99
N ASP A 93 -5.03 -23.07 -15.63
CA ASP A 93 -5.04 -24.21 -16.52
C ASP A 93 -6.35 -25.01 -16.35
N ASP A 94 -7.24 -24.90 -17.31
CA ASP A 94 -8.52 -25.60 -17.30
C ASP A 94 -8.38 -27.13 -17.32
N ALA A 95 -7.26 -27.67 -17.86
CA ALA A 95 -7.04 -29.10 -17.93
C ALA A 95 -6.67 -29.71 -16.58
N THR A 96 -5.91 -28.98 -15.76
CA THR A 96 -5.46 -29.42 -14.43
C THR A 96 -6.32 -28.84 -13.30
N GLY A 97 -7.03 -27.74 -13.54
CA GLY A 97 -7.76 -26.99 -12.51
C GLY A 97 -6.84 -26.26 -11.55
N LEU A 98 -5.60 -25.99 -11.93
CA LEU A 98 -4.60 -25.32 -11.11
C LEU A 98 -4.24 -23.94 -11.67
N PHE A 99 -3.81 -23.06 -10.78
CA PHE A 99 -3.17 -21.80 -11.13
C PHE A 99 -1.67 -22.01 -11.32
N GLU A 100 -1.11 -21.42 -12.36
CA GLU A 100 0.31 -21.25 -12.57
C GLU A 100 0.72 -19.83 -12.16
N VAL A 101 1.52 -19.70 -11.10
CA VAL A 101 2.10 -18.44 -10.65
C VAL A 101 3.57 -18.44 -11.04
N VAL A 102 3.93 -17.62 -12.03
CA VAL A 102 5.24 -17.64 -12.67
C VAL A 102 6.13 -16.56 -12.10
N THR A 103 7.30 -16.96 -11.61
CA THR A 103 8.44 -16.06 -11.37
C THR A 103 9.56 -16.36 -12.36
N PRO A 104 10.60 -15.53 -12.48
CA PRO A 104 11.75 -15.84 -13.35
C PRO A 104 12.46 -17.16 -13.03
N GLU A 105 12.46 -17.57 -11.75
CA GLU A 105 13.22 -18.72 -11.25
C GLU A 105 12.37 -19.98 -11.08
N VAL A 106 11.09 -19.81 -10.72
CA VAL A 106 10.21 -20.89 -10.30
C VAL A 106 8.80 -20.65 -10.80
N THR A 107 8.11 -21.72 -11.21
CA THR A 107 6.66 -21.72 -11.42
C THR A 107 6.00 -22.46 -10.25
N TYR A 108 5.03 -21.80 -9.61
CA TYR A 108 4.22 -22.45 -8.58
C TYR A 108 2.90 -22.91 -9.19
N GLU A 109 2.57 -24.19 -9.02
CA GLU A 109 1.23 -24.72 -9.28
C GLU A 109 0.43 -24.69 -7.99
N ALA A 110 -0.72 -23.99 -7.99
CA ALA A 110 -1.53 -23.80 -6.80
C ALA A 110 -3.01 -24.10 -7.03
N ARG A 111 -3.66 -24.63 -6.00
CA ARG A 111 -5.13 -24.82 -6.01
C ARG A 111 -5.88 -23.49 -5.88
N SER A 112 -5.26 -22.52 -5.24
CA SER A 112 -5.82 -21.18 -5.03
C SER A 112 -4.72 -20.12 -4.98
N VAL A 113 -5.11 -18.88 -5.31
CA VAL A 113 -4.21 -17.72 -5.29
C VAL A 113 -4.92 -16.55 -4.64
N ILE A 114 -4.20 -15.86 -3.75
CA ILE A 114 -4.63 -14.55 -3.22
C ILE A 114 -3.71 -13.48 -3.82
N VAL A 115 -4.29 -12.47 -4.46
CA VAL A 115 -3.55 -11.31 -4.98
C VAL A 115 -3.66 -10.17 -3.98
N SER A 116 -2.56 -9.85 -3.32
CA SER A 116 -2.40 -8.77 -2.34
C SER A 116 -1.27 -7.82 -2.71
N GLY A 117 -1.17 -7.48 -4.01
CA GLY A 117 -0.09 -6.70 -4.60
C GLY A 117 -0.03 -5.23 -4.16
N GLY A 118 -0.96 -4.79 -3.32
CA GLY A 118 -0.99 -3.43 -2.79
C GLY A 118 -1.23 -2.36 -3.85
N ALA A 119 -0.78 -1.15 -3.55
CA ALA A 119 -0.82 -0.02 -4.45
C ALA A 119 0.47 0.80 -4.32
N THR A 120 0.91 1.39 -5.41
CA THR A 120 2.03 2.33 -5.39
C THR A 120 1.47 3.73 -5.64
N PRO A 121 1.78 4.71 -4.79
CA PRO A 121 1.40 6.09 -5.03
C PRO A 121 1.90 6.58 -6.37
N ARG A 122 1.11 7.43 -7.01
CA ARG A 122 1.54 8.08 -8.24
C ARG A 122 2.37 9.31 -7.88
N HIS A 123 3.61 9.34 -8.32
CA HIS A 123 4.47 10.51 -8.15
C HIS A 123 3.89 11.72 -8.86
N ALA A 124 3.99 12.89 -8.24
CA ALA A 124 3.58 14.17 -8.85
C ALA A 124 4.65 14.71 -9.81
N GLY A 125 5.91 14.32 -9.60
CA GLY A 125 7.05 14.62 -10.47
C GLY A 125 7.73 15.96 -10.18
N PHE A 126 7.59 16.53 -8.99
CA PHE A 126 8.27 17.76 -8.63
C PHE A 126 9.67 17.51 -8.05
N GLU A 127 10.52 18.52 -8.13
CA GLU A 127 11.89 18.43 -7.62
C GLU A 127 11.90 18.21 -6.10
N GLY A 128 12.61 17.19 -5.66
CA GLY A 128 12.75 16.84 -4.25
C GLY A 128 11.66 15.88 -3.72
N GLU A 129 10.69 15.47 -4.55
CA GLU A 129 9.60 14.57 -4.12
C GLU A 129 10.15 13.31 -3.43
N GLU A 130 11.06 12.59 -4.07
CA GLU A 130 11.67 11.38 -3.50
C GLU A 130 12.51 11.68 -2.25
N ARG A 131 13.29 12.76 -2.30
CA ARG A 131 14.19 13.15 -1.20
C ARG A 131 13.43 13.46 0.09
N PHE A 132 12.24 14.06 -0.03
CA PHE A 132 11.45 14.48 1.11
C PHE A 132 10.31 13.52 1.47
N THR A 133 10.17 12.39 0.77
CA THR A 133 9.22 11.34 1.15
C THR A 133 9.54 10.82 2.55
N GLY A 134 8.53 10.84 3.43
CA GLY A 134 8.67 10.57 4.87
C GLY A 134 9.24 11.73 5.71
N HIS A 135 9.70 12.83 5.08
CA HIS A 135 10.32 13.97 5.75
C HIS A 135 9.72 15.31 5.32
N GLY A 136 8.44 15.31 4.98
CA GLY A 136 7.70 16.50 4.53
C GLY A 136 6.81 16.24 3.32
N VAL A 137 7.07 15.17 2.56
CA VAL A 137 6.19 14.65 1.51
C VAL A 137 5.57 13.34 1.98
N SER A 138 4.25 13.25 1.90
CA SER A 138 3.48 12.06 2.25
C SER A 138 2.43 11.77 1.18
N TYR A 139 2.08 10.50 1.03
CA TYR A 139 1.01 10.01 0.15
C TYR A 139 -0.19 9.46 0.93
N CYS A 140 -0.20 9.62 2.27
CA CYS A 140 -1.25 9.12 3.14
C CYS A 140 -1.56 10.15 4.23
N ALA A 141 -2.63 10.91 4.05
CA ALA A 141 -3.03 11.91 5.04
C ALA A 141 -3.46 11.29 6.37
N THR A 142 -4.12 10.13 6.32
CA THR A 142 -4.58 9.43 7.53
C THR A 142 -3.45 8.80 8.33
N CYS A 143 -2.34 8.43 7.66
CA CYS A 143 -1.16 7.89 8.32
C CYS A 143 -0.38 9.00 9.03
N ASP A 144 -0.08 10.08 8.29
CA ASP A 144 0.93 11.08 8.66
C ASP A 144 0.31 12.41 9.12
N GLY A 145 -1.01 12.57 9.06
CA GLY A 145 -1.69 13.86 9.29
C GLY A 145 -1.38 14.51 10.62
N MET A 146 -1.15 13.72 11.67
CA MET A 146 -0.81 14.22 13.00
C MET A 146 0.54 14.96 13.06
N PHE A 147 1.51 14.58 12.21
CA PHE A 147 2.82 15.23 12.15
C PHE A 147 2.76 16.65 11.58
N TYR A 148 1.66 16.99 10.92
CA TYR A 148 1.41 18.29 10.32
C TYR A 148 0.55 19.21 11.19
N ARG A 149 0.34 18.87 12.45
CA ARG A 149 -0.38 19.73 13.42
C ARG A 149 0.29 21.09 13.52
N GLY A 150 -0.50 22.16 13.37
CA GLY A 150 -0.02 23.53 13.45
C GLY A 150 0.82 23.98 12.26
N LYS A 151 0.83 23.22 11.16
CA LYS A 151 1.59 23.54 9.95
C LYS A 151 0.68 23.98 8.81
N GLN A 152 1.28 24.64 7.81
CA GLN A 152 0.65 24.85 6.52
C GLN A 152 0.97 23.65 5.63
N VAL A 153 -0.05 23.05 5.03
CA VAL A 153 0.06 21.85 4.21
C VAL A 153 -0.44 22.14 2.80
N PHE A 154 0.27 21.61 1.82
CA PHE A 154 -0.15 21.63 0.42
C PHE A 154 -0.55 20.21 0.02
N VAL A 155 -1.71 20.07 -0.60
CA VAL A 155 -2.19 18.80 -1.17
C VAL A 155 -2.23 18.93 -2.69
N ILE A 156 -1.63 17.96 -3.39
CA ILE A 156 -1.53 17.99 -4.85
C ILE A 156 -2.58 17.04 -5.42
N GLY A 157 -3.52 17.60 -6.16
CA GLY A 157 -4.55 16.82 -6.84
C GLY A 157 -5.88 17.54 -6.91
N GLY A 158 -6.84 16.96 -7.63
CA GLY A 158 -8.18 17.54 -7.81
C GLY A 158 -9.28 16.47 -7.88
N GLY A 159 -8.98 15.24 -7.45
CA GLY A 159 -9.94 14.15 -7.35
C GLY A 159 -10.53 13.99 -5.94
N ASN A 160 -11.40 13.01 -5.76
CA ASN A 160 -12.05 12.72 -4.46
C ASN A 160 -11.02 12.57 -3.33
N THR A 161 -10.01 11.74 -3.50
CA THR A 161 -8.96 11.50 -2.51
C THR A 161 -8.30 12.81 -2.06
N ALA A 162 -7.89 13.67 -3.00
CA ALA A 162 -7.22 14.92 -2.65
C ALA A 162 -8.13 15.86 -1.83
N VAL A 163 -9.41 15.96 -2.19
CA VAL A 163 -10.37 16.80 -1.49
C VAL A 163 -10.70 16.24 -0.11
N GLU A 164 -10.97 14.95 0.00
CA GLU A 164 -11.32 14.27 1.27
C GLU A 164 -10.14 14.26 2.25
N GLU A 165 -8.94 13.94 1.78
CA GLU A 165 -7.72 13.99 2.59
C GLU A 165 -7.37 15.41 3.03
N SER A 166 -7.60 16.42 2.20
CA SER A 166 -7.43 17.81 2.58
C SER A 166 -8.36 18.22 3.72
N GLN A 167 -9.60 17.77 3.71
CA GLN A 167 -10.54 18.01 4.82
C GLN A 167 -10.11 17.30 6.10
N PHE A 168 -9.57 16.09 5.97
CA PHE A 168 -9.02 15.36 7.11
C PHE A 168 -7.84 16.12 7.71
N LEU A 169 -6.88 16.56 6.88
CA LEU A 169 -5.72 17.34 7.32
C LEU A 169 -6.10 18.67 7.97
N ALA A 170 -7.17 19.32 7.52
CA ALA A 170 -7.65 20.57 8.11
C ALA A 170 -8.09 20.47 9.60
N ARG A 171 -8.26 19.25 10.10
CA ARG A 171 -8.51 19.00 11.53
C ARG A 171 -7.26 19.27 12.38
N PHE A 172 -6.07 19.11 11.81
CA PHE A 172 -4.78 19.20 12.51
C PHE A 172 -3.98 20.40 12.06
N ALA A 173 -3.90 20.65 10.76
CA ALA A 173 -3.14 21.73 10.17
C ALA A 173 -3.76 23.09 10.45
N ASP A 174 -2.95 24.13 10.41
CA ASP A 174 -3.42 25.52 10.51
C ASP A 174 -4.05 25.96 9.18
N LYS A 175 -3.50 25.51 8.07
CA LYS A 175 -4.00 25.78 6.73
C LYS A 175 -3.72 24.63 5.80
N VAL A 176 -4.67 24.30 4.91
CA VAL A 176 -4.52 23.33 3.83
C VAL A 176 -4.81 24.00 2.50
N THR A 177 -3.83 23.98 1.60
CA THR A 177 -3.96 24.52 0.25
C THR A 177 -3.96 23.40 -0.78
N LEU A 178 -5.04 23.25 -1.52
CA LEU A 178 -5.18 22.27 -2.59
C LEU A 178 -4.62 22.84 -3.89
N ILE A 179 -3.62 22.18 -4.46
CA ILE A 179 -2.96 22.58 -5.73
C ILE A 179 -3.56 21.78 -6.88
N VAL A 180 -4.19 22.46 -7.82
CA VAL A 180 -4.95 21.83 -8.91
C VAL A 180 -4.47 22.34 -10.26
N ARG A 181 -3.97 21.43 -11.12
CA ARG A 181 -3.49 21.80 -12.46
C ARG A 181 -4.59 22.28 -13.41
N LYS A 182 -5.82 21.82 -13.19
CA LYS A 182 -6.99 22.21 -13.98
C LYS A 182 -7.69 23.41 -13.36
N ASP A 183 -8.63 23.95 -14.10
CA ASP A 183 -9.52 25.03 -13.66
C ASP A 183 -10.74 24.53 -12.85
N HIS A 184 -10.81 23.22 -12.61
CA HIS A 184 -11.92 22.58 -11.90
C HIS A 184 -11.46 21.34 -11.09
N LEU A 185 -12.23 21.01 -10.07
CA LEU A 185 -12.14 19.74 -9.33
C LEU A 185 -12.93 18.64 -10.03
N ARG A 186 -12.48 17.40 -9.88
CA ARG A 186 -13.18 16.18 -10.33
C ARG A 186 -13.77 15.40 -9.16
N ALA A 187 -13.75 15.96 -7.97
CA ALA A 187 -14.37 15.38 -6.79
C ALA A 187 -15.88 15.48 -6.84
N ASN A 188 -16.56 14.72 -5.97
CA ASN A 188 -18.01 14.84 -5.84
C ASN A 188 -18.43 16.22 -5.26
N ALA A 189 -19.59 16.70 -5.66
CA ALA A 189 -20.06 18.05 -5.32
C ALA A 189 -20.19 18.26 -3.80
N THR A 190 -20.57 17.24 -3.05
CA THR A 190 -20.70 17.34 -1.57
C THR A 190 -19.33 17.55 -0.91
N ALA A 191 -18.31 16.82 -1.34
CA ALA A 191 -16.97 16.98 -0.80
C ALA A 191 -16.38 18.35 -1.16
N ILE A 192 -16.60 18.83 -2.39
CA ILE A 192 -16.17 20.17 -2.82
C ILE A 192 -16.82 21.25 -1.94
N LYS A 193 -18.12 21.18 -1.76
CA LYS A 193 -18.85 22.15 -0.94
C LYS A 193 -18.32 22.20 0.50
N GLN A 194 -18.15 21.03 1.11
CA GLN A 194 -17.60 20.95 2.47
C GLN A 194 -16.18 21.52 2.58
N PHE A 195 -15.36 21.29 1.53
CA PHE A 195 -14.02 21.84 1.46
C PHE A 195 -14.04 23.37 1.37
N GLU A 196 -14.86 23.93 0.49
CA GLU A 196 -14.97 25.40 0.28
C GLU A 196 -15.54 26.13 1.50
N GLU A 197 -16.42 25.47 2.27
CA GLU A 197 -17.00 26.03 3.51
C GLU A 197 -16.03 26.01 4.71
N ASN A 198 -14.91 25.29 4.62
CA ASN A 198 -13.95 25.19 5.71
C ASN A 198 -12.97 26.38 5.70
N PRO A 199 -12.91 27.21 6.76
CA PRO A 199 -12.08 28.42 6.80
C PRO A 199 -10.57 28.15 6.77
N LYS A 200 -10.15 26.91 6.99
CA LYS A 200 -8.74 26.50 6.94
C LYS A 200 -8.30 26.03 5.55
N THR A 201 -9.20 25.95 4.59
CA THR A 201 -8.89 25.41 3.25
C THR A 201 -8.84 26.48 2.18
N GLU A 202 -7.99 26.28 1.19
CA GLU A 202 -7.83 27.14 0.02
C GLU A 202 -7.61 26.28 -1.22
N ILE A 203 -8.10 26.70 -2.38
CA ILE A 203 -7.82 26.05 -3.67
C ILE A 203 -7.01 27.01 -4.53
N ARG A 204 -5.96 26.47 -5.15
CA ARG A 204 -5.20 27.14 -6.22
C ARG A 204 -5.37 26.35 -7.50
N TYR A 205 -6.21 26.85 -8.37
CA TYR A 205 -6.40 26.31 -9.72
C TYR A 205 -5.27 26.72 -10.65
N LEU A 206 -5.16 26.02 -11.79
CA LEU A 206 -4.18 26.32 -12.85
C LEU A 206 -2.75 26.42 -12.30
N THR A 207 -2.46 25.66 -11.25
CA THR A 207 -1.19 25.66 -10.53
C THR A 207 -0.55 24.28 -10.57
N SER A 208 0.73 24.22 -10.87
CA SER A 208 1.59 23.02 -10.75
C SER A 208 2.81 23.36 -9.93
N ILE A 209 3.45 22.34 -9.37
CA ILE A 209 4.72 22.42 -8.66
C ILE A 209 5.81 21.86 -9.58
#